data_9114f5b17960eafa3f419655f375646a
#
_entry.id   9114f5b17960eafa3f419655f375646a
#
_cell.length_a   1.000
_cell.length_b   1.000
_cell.length_c   1.000
_cell.angle_alpha   90.00
_cell.angle_beta   90.00
_cell.angle_gamma   90.00
#
_symmetry.space_group_name_H-M   'P 1'
#
loop_
_entity.id
_entity.type
_entity.pdbx_description
1 polymer ?
#
loop_
_entity_poly.entity_id
_entity_poly.type
_entity_poly.pdbx_seq_one_letter_code
_entity_poly.pdbx_strand_id
1 'polypeptide(L)'
;MTQKAFYNSAAWRKMSKAFLLSRNYICERCGAPAEIAHHRQYLNHANIDNPAISMNPANLESLCLECHNKEHFSKGGAIAAGYGFDGNGELVKIKSEGNEHE
;
A
#
# COMPACT_ATOMS: atom_id res chain seq x y z
N MET A 1 -9.87 10.71 9.98
CA MET A 1 -8.66 9.92 10.27
C MET A 1 -7.63 10.17 9.18
N THR A 2 -6.38 10.31 9.55
CA THR A 2 -5.32 10.46 8.56
C THR A 2 -4.95 9.09 7.99
N GLN A 3 -4.31 9.08 6.81
CA GLN A 3 -3.83 7.82 6.25
C GLN A 3 -2.82 7.16 7.18
N LYS A 4 -1.93 7.96 7.77
CA LYS A 4 -0.95 7.40 8.70
C LYS A 4 -1.63 6.72 9.88
N ALA A 5 -2.62 7.36 10.48
CA ALA A 5 -3.34 6.77 11.60
C ALA A 5 -4.08 5.50 11.18
N PHE A 6 -4.68 5.50 10.00
CA PHE A 6 -5.38 4.34 9.47
C PHE A 6 -4.42 3.15 9.31
N TYR A 7 -3.30 3.36 8.61
CA TYR A 7 -2.38 2.27 8.32
C TYR A 7 -1.65 1.77 9.57
N ASN A 8 -1.60 2.55 10.63
CA ASN A 8 -1.02 2.14 11.89
C ASN A 8 -2.05 1.53 12.85
N SER A 9 -3.32 1.51 12.47
CA SER A 9 -4.36 0.97 13.35
C SER A 9 -4.25 -0.55 13.47
N ALA A 10 -4.65 -1.07 14.62
CA ALA A 10 -4.66 -2.51 14.85
C ALA A 10 -5.63 -3.20 13.91
N ALA A 11 -6.77 -2.57 13.62
CA ALA A 11 -7.77 -3.14 12.74
C ALA A 11 -7.22 -3.34 11.32
N TRP A 12 -6.53 -2.33 10.79
CA TRP A 12 -5.92 -2.46 9.47
C TRP A 12 -4.82 -3.50 9.43
N ARG A 13 -3.95 -3.49 10.44
CA ARG A 13 -2.85 -4.45 10.49
C ARG A 13 -3.37 -5.89 10.49
N LYS A 14 -4.39 -6.13 11.29
CA LYS A 14 -4.98 -7.47 11.38
C LYS A 14 -5.61 -7.87 10.05
N MET A 15 -6.39 -6.97 9.46
CA MET A 15 -7.08 -7.27 8.21
C MET A 15 -6.12 -7.44 7.05
N SER A 16 -5.13 -6.56 6.93
CA SER A 16 -4.18 -6.64 5.81
C SER A 16 -3.36 -7.92 5.88
N LYS A 17 -2.97 -8.33 7.08
CA LYS A 17 -2.24 -9.57 7.25
C LYS A 17 -3.09 -10.77 6.88
N ALA A 18 -4.35 -10.77 7.31
CA ALA A 18 -5.27 -11.85 6.96
C ALA A 18 -5.51 -11.90 5.46
N PHE A 19 -5.62 -10.73 4.82
CA PHE A 19 -5.80 -10.68 3.38
C PHE A 19 -4.58 -11.27 2.65
N LEU A 20 -3.37 -10.84 3.03
CA LEU A 20 -2.16 -11.36 2.40
C LEU A 20 -2.03 -12.86 2.59
N LEU A 21 -2.37 -13.36 3.78
CA LEU A 21 -2.36 -14.79 4.03
C LEU A 21 -3.33 -15.52 3.11
N SER A 22 -4.51 -14.95 2.87
CA SER A 22 -5.50 -15.57 1.98
C SER A 22 -5.02 -15.62 0.53
N ARG A 23 -4.03 -14.80 0.18
CA ARG A 23 -3.41 -14.80 -1.15
C ARG A 23 -2.06 -15.51 -1.14
N ASN A 24 -1.75 -16.26 -0.08
CA ASN A 24 -0.49 -17.00 0.08
C ASN A 24 0.74 -16.10 0.00
N TYR A 25 0.58 -14.82 0.34
CA TYR A 25 1.66 -13.82 0.25
C TYR A 25 2.28 -13.77 -1.13
N ILE A 26 1.47 -13.90 -2.18
CA ILE A 26 1.95 -13.86 -3.55
C ILE A 26 1.40 -12.62 -4.23
N CYS A 27 2.28 -11.88 -4.90
CA CYS A 27 1.91 -10.70 -5.67
C CYS A 27 0.98 -11.12 -6.82
N GLU A 28 -0.18 -10.48 -6.90
CA GLU A 28 -1.17 -10.83 -7.92
C GLU A 28 -0.75 -10.42 -9.32
N ARG A 29 0.27 -9.59 -9.45
CA ARG A 29 0.71 -9.08 -10.76
C ARG A 29 1.94 -9.77 -11.30
N CYS A 30 2.93 -10.07 -10.45
CA CYS A 30 4.19 -10.64 -10.93
C CYS A 30 4.52 -11.99 -10.32
N GLY A 31 3.78 -12.44 -9.32
CA GLY A 31 4.02 -13.74 -8.71
C GLY A 31 5.13 -13.78 -7.69
N ALA A 32 5.78 -12.65 -7.41
CA ALA A 32 6.81 -12.57 -6.37
C ALA A 32 6.16 -12.55 -4.99
N PRO A 33 6.95 -12.74 -3.92
CA PRO A 33 6.39 -12.62 -2.57
C PRO A 33 5.77 -11.23 -2.37
N ALA A 34 4.54 -11.20 -1.86
CA ALA A 34 3.82 -9.96 -1.63
C ALA A 34 4.01 -9.48 -0.20
N GLU A 35 4.03 -8.16 -0.03
CA GLU A 35 4.21 -7.53 1.27
C GLU A 35 3.11 -6.52 1.57
N ILE A 36 2.32 -6.12 0.58
CA ILE A 36 1.43 -4.98 0.69
C ILE A 36 0.02 -5.39 0.28
N ALA A 37 -0.96 -5.04 1.11
CA ALA A 37 -2.36 -5.10 0.75
C ALA A 37 -2.72 -3.74 0.19
N HIS A 38 -2.82 -3.65 -1.12
CA HIS A 38 -3.03 -2.40 -1.85
C HIS A 38 -4.51 -2.14 -2.07
N HIS A 39 -4.96 -0.92 -1.79
CA HIS A 39 -6.34 -0.53 -2.08
C HIS A 39 -6.48 -0.24 -3.57
N ARG A 40 -7.38 -0.95 -4.24
CA ARG A 40 -7.64 -0.71 -5.66
C ARG A 40 -8.27 0.65 -5.86
N GLN A 41 -9.26 0.99 -5.04
CA GLN A 41 -9.76 2.34 -4.94
C GLN A 41 -8.98 3.04 -3.86
N TYR A 42 -8.20 4.04 -4.24
CA TYR A 42 -7.28 4.71 -3.32
C TYR A 42 -8.05 5.41 -2.20
N LEU A 43 -7.43 5.40 -1.01
CA LEU A 43 -8.02 6.07 0.14
C LEU A 43 -7.79 7.57 0.07
N ASN A 44 -8.79 8.32 0.53
CA ASN A 44 -8.72 9.77 0.63
C ASN A 44 -9.57 10.21 1.82
N HIS A 45 -9.68 11.52 2.02
CA HIS A 45 -10.43 12.05 3.16
C HIS A 45 -11.91 11.65 3.12
N ALA A 46 -12.47 11.45 1.94
CA ALA A 46 -13.88 11.15 1.81
C ALA A 46 -14.19 9.68 2.10
N ASN A 47 -13.26 8.78 1.84
CA ASN A 47 -13.57 7.35 1.94
C ASN A 47 -12.77 6.60 3.01
N ILE A 48 -11.77 7.23 3.62
CA ILE A 48 -10.90 6.52 4.56
C ILE A 48 -11.64 6.00 5.79
N ASP A 49 -12.71 6.67 6.19
CA ASP A 49 -13.53 6.26 7.32
C ASP A 49 -14.69 5.38 6.91
N ASN A 50 -14.80 5.05 5.63
CA ASN A 50 -15.86 4.17 5.13
C ASN A 50 -15.31 2.75 5.04
N PRO A 51 -15.67 1.84 5.97
CA PRO A 51 -15.11 0.49 5.96
C PRO A 51 -15.51 -0.33 4.75
N ALA A 52 -16.58 0.04 4.05
CA ALA A 52 -16.94 -0.63 2.81
C ALA A 52 -15.89 -0.39 1.71
N ILE A 53 -15.04 0.61 1.88
CA ILE A 53 -13.95 0.92 0.97
C ILE A 53 -12.61 0.62 1.62
N SER A 54 -12.37 1.15 2.81
CA SER A 54 -11.06 1.07 3.46
C SER A 54 -10.76 -0.31 4.06
N MET A 55 -11.80 -1.04 4.44
CA MET A 55 -11.64 -2.34 5.12
C MET A 55 -12.30 -3.47 4.33
N ASN A 56 -12.50 -3.31 3.03
CA ASN A 56 -13.18 -4.31 2.20
C ASN A 56 -12.14 -5.14 1.44
N PRO A 57 -12.05 -6.45 1.69
CA PRO A 57 -11.08 -7.30 0.96
C PRO A 57 -11.27 -7.26 -0.55
N ALA A 58 -12.49 -7.04 -1.04
CA ALA A 58 -12.74 -6.94 -2.48
C ALA A 58 -12.08 -5.72 -3.08
N ASN A 59 -11.72 -4.73 -2.27
CA ASN A 59 -11.01 -3.53 -2.71
C ASN A 59 -9.50 -3.66 -2.53
N LEU A 60 -9.00 -4.84 -2.18
CA LEU A 60 -7.58 -5.04 -1.92
C LEU A 60 -6.94 -5.91 -2.99
N GLU A 61 -5.66 -5.71 -3.16
CA GLU A 61 -4.84 -6.50 -4.06
C GLU A 61 -3.50 -6.76 -3.37
N SER A 62 -3.00 -8.00 -3.41
CA SER A 62 -1.71 -8.29 -2.81
C SER A 62 -0.62 -7.96 -3.81
N LEU A 63 0.35 -7.14 -3.41
CA LEU A 63 1.42 -6.67 -4.28
C LEU A 63 2.77 -6.77 -3.57
N CYS A 64 3.82 -7.02 -4.35
CA CYS A 64 5.16 -6.79 -3.87
C CYS A 64 5.43 -5.28 -3.91
N LEU A 65 6.49 -4.85 -3.24
CA LEU A 65 6.79 -3.43 -3.16
C LEU A 65 7.02 -2.82 -4.54
N GLU A 66 7.69 -3.56 -5.41
CA GLU A 66 7.99 -3.06 -6.76
C GLU A 66 6.71 -2.81 -7.55
N CYS A 67 5.79 -3.77 -7.56
CA CYS A 67 4.54 -3.61 -8.30
C CYS A 67 3.67 -2.51 -7.70
N HIS A 68 3.69 -2.38 -6.37
CA HIS A 68 2.96 -1.32 -5.69
C HIS A 68 3.47 0.05 -6.10
N ASN A 69 4.79 0.22 -6.15
CA ASN A 69 5.38 1.48 -6.59
C ASN A 69 5.06 1.78 -8.05
N LYS A 70 5.12 0.76 -8.92
CA LYS A 70 4.77 0.93 -10.33
C LYS A 70 3.32 1.38 -10.50
N GLU A 71 2.42 0.83 -9.70
CA GLU A 71 1.01 1.22 -9.76
C GLU A 71 0.85 2.70 -9.48
N HIS A 72 1.50 3.20 -8.44
CA HIS A 72 1.37 4.60 -8.07
C HIS A 72 2.03 5.53 -9.08
N PHE A 73 3.15 5.14 -9.64
CA PHE A 73 3.78 5.93 -10.70
C PHE A 73 2.89 6.01 -11.93
N SER A 74 2.28 4.90 -12.34
CA SER A 74 1.46 4.87 -13.54
C SER A 74 0.16 5.64 -13.38
N LYS A 75 -0.27 5.87 -12.14
CA LYS A 75 -1.52 6.60 -11.86
C LYS A 75 -1.31 8.09 -11.69
N GLY A 76 -0.26 8.64 -12.26
CA GLY A 76 -0.14 10.08 -12.29
C GLY A 76 0.88 10.66 -11.35
N GLY A 77 1.77 9.85 -10.90
CA GLY A 77 2.94 10.36 -10.23
C GLY A 77 2.68 11.05 -8.91
N ALA A 78 1.81 10.50 -8.12
CA ALA A 78 1.58 11.04 -6.80
C ALA A 78 2.80 10.94 -5.90
N ILE A 79 3.83 10.20 -6.31
CA ILE A 79 5.02 9.99 -5.51
C ILE A 79 6.11 10.96 -5.95
N ALA A 80 6.51 11.83 -5.03
CA ALA A 80 7.63 12.72 -5.29
C ALA A 80 8.95 11.95 -5.26
N ALA A 81 9.97 12.50 -5.91
CA ALA A 81 11.30 11.90 -5.90
C ALA A 81 11.76 11.70 -4.46
N GLY A 82 12.34 10.55 -4.16
CA GLY A 82 12.82 10.23 -2.82
C GLY A 82 11.76 9.68 -1.88
N TYR A 83 10.55 9.44 -2.39
CA TYR A 83 9.48 8.87 -1.58
C TYR A 83 9.03 7.54 -2.15
N GLY A 84 8.51 6.70 -1.30
CA GLY A 84 7.95 5.42 -1.69
C GLY A 84 6.97 4.95 -0.62
N PHE A 85 6.60 3.68 -0.67
CA PHE A 85 5.65 3.12 0.28
C PHE A 85 6.33 2.03 1.11
N ASP A 86 6.02 2.01 2.41
CA ASP A 86 6.54 0.95 3.28
C ASP A 86 5.66 -0.31 3.15
N GLY A 87 5.96 -1.32 3.95
CA GLY A 87 5.24 -2.58 3.91
C GLY A 87 3.78 -2.48 4.32
N ASN A 88 3.36 -1.37 4.89
CA ASN A 88 1.97 -1.10 5.24
C ASN A 88 1.25 -0.28 4.18
N GLY A 89 1.94 0.08 3.11
CA GLY A 89 1.36 0.91 2.06
C GLY A 89 1.37 2.40 2.39
N GLU A 90 2.08 2.81 3.40
CA GLU A 90 2.15 4.22 3.81
C GLU A 90 3.26 4.94 3.06
N LEU A 91 3.00 6.16 2.59
CA LEU A 91 4.01 6.97 1.93
C LEU A 91 5.09 7.37 2.94
N VAL A 92 6.32 7.02 2.63
CA VAL A 92 7.47 7.32 3.50
C VAL A 92 8.60 7.90 2.67
N LYS A 93 9.47 8.64 3.31
CA LYS A 93 10.65 9.15 2.66
C LYS A 93 11.68 8.03 2.53
N ILE A 94 12.14 7.76 1.32
CA ILE A 94 13.14 6.75 1.07
C ILE A 94 14.52 7.32 1.34
N LYS A 95 15.28 6.62 2.16
CA LYS A 95 16.69 6.96 2.32
C LYS A 95 17.41 6.35 1.13
N SER A 96 17.93 7.14 0.37
CA SER A 96 18.60 6.55 -0.72
C SER A 96 20.05 6.50 -0.51
N GLU A 97 20.10 6.01 -0.58
CA GLU A 97 20.73 6.11 -0.82
C GLU A 97 21.09 6.85 -1.68
N GLY A 98 21.26 7.13 -1.47
CA GLY A 98 21.21 7.68 -1.99
C GLY A 98 21.17 8.41 -2.71
N ASN A 99 21.01 8.44 -2.62
CA ASN A 99 20.68 8.88 -3.26
C ASN A 99 21.00 9.83 -3.49
N GLU A 100 21.39 9.91 -3.26
CA GLU A 100 21.48 10.48 -3.47
C GLU A 100 21.98 11.20 -4.02
N HIS A 101 22.20 11.20 -4.29
CA HIS A 101 22.43 11.67 -4.87
C HIS A 101 22.55 12.51 -5.18
N GLU A 102 22.66 12.59 -5.10
CA GLU A 102 22.48 13.11 -5.38
C GLU A 102 22.58 13.59 -5.53
#